data_c5d737c20c63a7b99ec80d37714bdaf5
#
_entry.id   c5d737c20c63a7b99ec80d37714bdaf5
#
_cell.length_a   1.000
_cell.length_b   1.000
_cell.length_c   1.000
_cell.angle_alpha   90.00
_cell.angle_beta   90.00
_cell.angle_gamma   90.00
#
_symmetry.space_group_name_H-M   'P 1'
#
loop_
_entity.id
_entity.type
_entity.pdbx_description
1 polymer ?
#
loop_
_entity_poly.entity_id
_entity_poly.type
_entity_poly.pdbx_seq_one_letter_code
_entity_poly.pdbx_strand_id
1 'polypeptide(L)'
;MSEPARRRRIYLMRHGSVTYFDETGKPFLPETVPLNEDGRAQADAAGHAFREAGLRFDRVIVSGLPRTVETAQRVLAASGQAIAPEVWPELHEIRGGRLSSIPAHELRRAFTGAFEGMVGEDQRFLGGESVGEMMDRVHPAIDRLRAQNDWDTVLLVLHGGVNCAILSLALTGQRLFLGGLSQAAGCINALDVGAQPLDWVVRFVNHLPPAPLQPGARTTTMEQLFEQYRRGR
;
A
#
# COMPACT_ATOMS: atom_id res chain seq x y z
N MET A 1 -20.99 -11.81 32.12
CA MET A 1 -19.78 -11.32 31.47
C MET A 1 -20.05 -11.39 29.97
N SER A 2 -20.15 -10.25 29.28
CA SER A 2 -20.29 -10.24 27.81
C SER A 2 -19.02 -10.82 27.20
N GLU A 3 -19.14 -11.69 26.20
CA GLU A 3 -18.00 -12.13 25.40
C GLU A 3 -17.22 -10.92 24.90
N PRO A 4 -15.87 -10.96 24.93
CA PRO A 4 -15.08 -9.88 24.36
C PRO A 4 -15.47 -9.73 22.88
N ALA A 5 -15.83 -8.51 22.47
CA ALA A 5 -16.22 -8.22 21.12
C ALA A 5 -15.09 -8.68 20.17
N ARG A 6 -15.42 -9.62 19.25
CA ARG A 6 -14.48 -10.16 18.27
C ARG A 6 -13.97 -9.02 17.38
N ARG A 7 -12.64 -8.89 17.27
CA ARG A 7 -12.02 -7.97 16.32
C ARG A 7 -12.26 -8.43 14.89
N ARG A 8 -12.51 -7.49 14.01
CA ARG A 8 -12.60 -7.69 12.57
C ARG A 8 -11.20 -7.62 11.94
N ARG A 9 -11.00 -8.22 10.78
CA ARG A 9 -9.71 -8.33 10.14
C ARG A 9 -9.60 -7.52 8.85
N ILE A 10 -8.52 -6.75 8.74
CA ILE A 10 -8.11 -6.05 7.52
C ILE A 10 -6.86 -6.75 6.96
N TYR A 11 -6.94 -7.28 5.75
CA TYR A 11 -5.77 -7.62 4.95
C TYR A 11 -5.44 -6.40 4.09
N LEU A 12 -4.29 -5.78 4.38
CA LEU A 12 -3.82 -4.58 3.70
C LEU A 12 -2.69 -4.97 2.75
N MET A 13 -2.96 -4.96 1.45
CA MET A 13 -2.04 -5.39 0.42
C MET A 13 -1.51 -4.20 -0.38
N ARG A 14 -0.22 -4.18 -0.70
CA ARG A 14 0.32 -3.30 -1.74
C ARG A 14 0.07 -3.93 -3.11
N HIS A 15 -0.30 -3.12 -4.11
CA HIS A 15 -0.40 -3.58 -5.51
C HIS A 15 0.90 -4.29 -5.96
N GLY A 16 0.78 -5.19 -6.92
CA GLY A 16 1.91 -5.89 -7.53
C GLY A 16 2.88 -4.95 -8.25
N SER A 17 4.02 -5.48 -8.65
CA SER A 17 5.08 -4.74 -9.33
C SER A 17 4.58 -4.07 -10.62
N VAL A 18 5.14 -2.88 -10.90
CA VAL A 18 4.87 -2.08 -12.09
C VAL A 18 6.17 -1.54 -12.67
N THR A 19 6.15 -1.09 -13.92
CA THR A 19 7.27 -0.43 -14.58
C THR A 19 6.95 1.05 -14.75
N TYR A 20 7.69 1.94 -14.09
CA TYR A 20 7.44 3.38 -14.13
C TYR A 20 8.24 4.13 -15.19
N PHE A 21 9.24 3.50 -15.79
CA PHE A 21 10.11 4.10 -16.80
C PHE A 21 10.19 3.18 -18.01
N ASP A 22 10.22 3.76 -19.21
CA ASP A 22 10.52 3.02 -20.44
C ASP A 22 12.02 2.66 -20.53
N GLU A 23 12.40 1.97 -21.59
CA GLU A 23 13.79 1.53 -21.84
C GLU A 23 14.78 2.70 -21.99
N THR A 24 14.28 3.90 -22.30
CA THR A 24 15.07 5.13 -22.41
C THR A 24 15.15 5.90 -21.10
N GLY A 25 14.49 5.43 -20.02
CA GLY A 25 14.43 6.10 -18.72
C GLY A 25 13.38 7.22 -18.64
N LYS A 26 12.50 7.36 -19.64
CA LYS A 26 11.40 8.32 -19.62
C LYS A 26 10.26 7.79 -18.73
N PRO A 27 9.75 8.62 -17.80
CA PRO A 27 8.68 8.17 -16.92
C PRO A 27 7.35 8.03 -17.65
N PHE A 28 6.61 6.98 -17.33
CA PHE A 28 5.18 6.87 -17.63
C PHE A 28 4.34 7.75 -16.70
N LEU A 29 3.10 8.03 -17.08
CA LEU A 29 2.14 8.69 -16.20
C LEU A 29 1.73 7.72 -15.08
N PRO A 30 2.02 8.03 -13.81
CA PRO A 30 1.80 7.10 -12.69
C PRO A 30 0.35 6.62 -12.54
N GLU A 31 -0.62 7.43 -12.99
CA GLU A 31 -2.05 7.14 -12.92
C GLU A 31 -2.48 6.04 -13.90
N THR A 32 -1.71 5.79 -14.95
CA THR A 32 -2.08 4.87 -16.04
C THR A 32 -1.31 3.56 -16.03
N VAL A 33 -0.31 3.42 -15.14
CA VAL A 33 0.62 2.27 -15.13
C VAL A 33 -0.09 1.00 -14.66
N PRO A 34 -0.16 -0.07 -15.52
CA PRO A 34 -0.67 -1.39 -15.14
C PRO A 34 0.40 -2.22 -14.43
N LEU A 35 0.02 -3.42 -13.98
CA LEU A 35 0.98 -4.40 -13.50
C LEU A 35 1.93 -4.84 -14.63
N ASN A 36 3.20 -5.06 -14.28
CA ASN A 36 4.11 -5.83 -15.11
C ASN A 36 3.93 -7.35 -14.87
N GLU A 37 4.73 -8.17 -15.52
CA GLU A 37 4.64 -9.62 -15.42
C GLU A 37 4.89 -10.14 -13.99
N ASP A 38 5.90 -9.61 -13.32
CA ASP A 38 6.19 -9.92 -11.90
C ASP A 38 5.01 -9.52 -11.01
N GLY A 39 4.41 -8.36 -11.24
CA GLY A 39 3.26 -7.88 -10.48
C GLY A 39 2.04 -8.77 -10.61
N ARG A 40 1.81 -9.31 -11.82
CA ARG A 40 0.75 -10.30 -12.06
C ARG A 40 1.01 -11.59 -11.30
N ALA A 41 2.23 -12.12 -11.38
CA ALA A 41 2.62 -13.32 -10.65
C ALA A 41 2.52 -13.14 -9.12
N GLN A 42 2.89 -11.95 -8.60
CA GLN A 42 2.74 -11.63 -7.18
C GLN A 42 1.27 -11.61 -6.73
N ALA A 43 0.39 -11.03 -7.55
CA ALA A 43 -1.04 -10.99 -7.27
C ALA A 43 -1.67 -12.40 -7.28
N ASP A 44 -1.31 -13.24 -8.25
CA ASP A 44 -1.77 -14.63 -8.31
C ASP A 44 -1.29 -15.44 -7.11
N ALA A 45 -0.02 -15.29 -6.72
CA ALA A 45 0.55 -15.95 -5.54
C ALA A 45 -0.17 -15.55 -4.24
N ALA A 46 -0.50 -14.26 -4.08
CA ALA A 46 -1.29 -13.78 -2.94
C ALA A 46 -2.71 -14.41 -2.93
N GLY A 47 -3.37 -14.48 -4.09
CA GLY A 47 -4.68 -15.11 -4.22
C GLY A 47 -4.64 -16.61 -3.87
N HIS A 48 -3.62 -17.33 -4.30
CA HIS A 48 -3.41 -18.73 -3.92
C HIS A 48 -3.20 -18.88 -2.41
N ALA A 49 -2.37 -18.04 -1.80
CA ALA A 49 -2.15 -18.06 -0.35
C ALA A 49 -3.45 -17.81 0.44
N PHE A 50 -4.29 -16.86 0.01
CA PHE A 50 -5.60 -16.63 0.62
C PHE A 50 -6.53 -17.84 0.48
N ARG A 51 -6.53 -18.51 -0.69
CA ARG A 51 -7.30 -19.73 -0.91
C ARG A 51 -6.84 -20.88 -0.01
N GLU A 52 -5.54 -21.12 0.07
CA GLU A 52 -4.95 -22.17 0.89
C GLU A 52 -5.23 -21.96 2.37
N ALA A 53 -5.26 -20.71 2.82
CA ALA A 53 -5.65 -20.33 4.18
C ALA A 53 -7.16 -20.40 4.43
N GLY A 54 -7.98 -20.75 3.43
CA GLY A 54 -9.44 -20.79 3.54
C GLY A 54 -10.10 -19.42 3.78
N LEU A 55 -9.39 -18.33 3.45
CA LEU A 55 -9.87 -16.96 3.72
C LEU A 55 -10.96 -16.55 2.72
N ARG A 56 -11.98 -15.89 3.24
CA ARG A 56 -13.06 -15.25 2.48
C ARG A 56 -13.13 -13.78 2.88
N PHE A 57 -13.35 -12.92 1.89
CA PHE A 57 -13.54 -11.50 2.12
C PHE A 57 -15.03 -11.17 2.02
N ASP A 58 -15.50 -10.30 2.90
CA ASP A 58 -16.84 -9.71 2.79
C ASP A 58 -16.81 -8.53 1.83
N ARG A 59 -15.68 -7.80 1.81
CA ARG A 59 -15.48 -6.63 0.96
C ARG A 59 -14.05 -6.59 0.41
N VAL A 60 -13.91 -5.99 -0.76
CA VAL A 60 -12.61 -5.70 -1.37
C VAL A 60 -12.60 -4.23 -1.81
N ILE A 61 -11.63 -3.46 -1.34
CA ILE A 61 -11.54 -2.03 -1.61
C ILE A 61 -10.21 -1.75 -2.31
N VAL A 62 -10.27 -0.92 -3.36
CA VAL A 62 -9.12 -0.50 -4.15
C VAL A 62 -9.09 1.03 -4.25
N SER A 63 -7.92 1.61 -4.54
CA SER A 63 -7.84 3.05 -4.77
C SER A 63 -8.48 3.51 -6.08
N GLY A 64 -8.60 2.62 -7.08
CA GLY A 64 -9.09 2.91 -8.42
C GLY A 64 -8.01 3.07 -9.48
N LEU A 65 -6.73 3.14 -9.10
CA LEU A 65 -5.65 3.14 -10.07
C LEU A 65 -5.50 1.76 -10.73
N PRO A 66 -5.17 1.67 -12.05
CA PRO A 66 -5.15 0.42 -12.81
C PRO A 66 -4.42 -0.72 -12.10
N ARG A 67 -3.24 -0.45 -11.52
CA ARG A 67 -2.44 -1.43 -10.79
C ARG A 67 -3.11 -2.00 -9.54
N THR A 68 -3.94 -1.23 -8.83
CA THR A 68 -4.68 -1.73 -7.66
C THR A 68 -5.90 -2.54 -8.08
N VAL A 69 -6.58 -2.11 -9.13
CA VAL A 69 -7.74 -2.81 -9.69
C VAL A 69 -7.30 -4.16 -10.27
N GLU A 70 -6.25 -4.17 -11.12
CA GLU A 70 -5.71 -5.39 -11.72
C GLU A 70 -5.20 -6.37 -10.64
N THR A 71 -4.50 -5.86 -9.60
CA THR A 71 -4.07 -6.70 -8.47
C THR A 71 -5.26 -7.36 -7.77
N ALA A 72 -6.28 -6.59 -7.42
CA ALA A 72 -7.46 -7.12 -6.73
C ALA A 72 -8.20 -8.16 -7.58
N GLN A 73 -8.40 -7.90 -8.87
CA GLN A 73 -9.04 -8.83 -9.80
C GLN A 73 -8.30 -10.16 -9.88
N ARG A 74 -6.97 -10.14 -9.99
CA ARG A 74 -6.14 -11.33 -10.04
C ARG A 74 -6.16 -12.11 -8.72
N VAL A 75 -6.02 -11.41 -7.58
CA VAL A 75 -6.14 -12.01 -6.24
C VAL A 75 -7.47 -12.74 -6.08
N LEU A 76 -8.58 -12.09 -6.47
CA LEU A 76 -9.92 -12.68 -6.37
C LEU A 76 -10.08 -13.90 -7.30
N ALA A 77 -9.61 -13.80 -8.54
CA ALA A 77 -9.65 -14.92 -9.49
C ALA A 77 -8.85 -16.13 -8.96
N ALA A 78 -7.60 -15.91 -8.49
CA ALA A 78 -6.74 -16.97 -7.97
C ALA A 78 -7.26 -17.57 -6.63
N SER A 79 -7.95 -16.76 -5.82
CA SER A 79 -8.59 -17.24 -4.58
C SER A 79 -9.97 -17.84 -4.79
N GLY A 80 -10.53 -17.81 -6.01
CA GLY A 80 -11.85 -18.36 -6.34
C GLY A 80 -13.01 -17.58 -5.70
N GLN A 81 -12.88 -16.25 -5.61
CA GLN A 81 -13.90 -15.37 -5.04
C GLN A 81 -14.45 -14.40 -6.10
N ALA A 82 -15.77 -14.23 -6.14
CA ALA A 82 -16.48 -13.38 -7.09
C ALA A 82 -17.07 -12.16 -6.38
N ILE A 83 -16.19 -11.24 -5.95
CA ILE A 83 -16.55 -9.98 -5.29
C ILE A 83 -16.16 -8.83 -6.22
N ALA A 84 -17.05 -7.85 -6.41
CA ALA A 84 -16.71 -6.63 -7.14
C ALA A 84 -15.91 -5.69 -6.23
N PRO A 85 -14.69 -5.25 -6.59
CA PRO A 85 -13.95 -4.29 -5.80
C PRO A 85 -14.65 -2.93 -5.78
N GLU A 86 -14.72 -2.32 -4.59
CA GLU A 86 -15.18 -0.96 -4.38
C GLU A 86 -14.02 0.02 -4.61
N VAL A 87 -14.29 1.12 -5.30
CA VAL A 87 -13.28 2.16 -5.57
C VAL A 87 -13.38 3.28 -4.55
N TRP A 88 -12.31 3.50 -3.80
CA TRP A 88 -12.17 4.58 -2.83
C TRP A 88 -11.01 5.50 -3.22
N PRO A 89 -11.26 6.61 -3.97
CA PRO A 89 -10.21 7.50 -4.47
C PRO A 89 -9.39 8.19 -3.37
N GLU A 90 -9.94 8.32 -2.18
CA GLU A 90 -9.23 8.85 -1.00
C GLU A 90 -8.01 8.00 -0.63
N LEU A 91 -7.96 6.74 -1.09
CA LEU A 91 -6.86 5.80 -0.87
C LEU A 91 -5.85 5.75 -2.03
N HIS A 92 -5.85 6.75 -2.95
CA HIS A 92 -4.79 6.91 -3.94
C HIS A 92 -3.41 7.07 -3.29
N GLU A 93 -2.34 6.67 -3.99
CA GLU A 93 -0.97 6.87 -3.52
C GLU A 93 -0.67 8.37 -3.30
N ILE A 94 0.32 8.65 -2.45
CA ILE A 94 0.86 9.99 -2.27
C ILE A 94 1.28 10.56 -3.63
N ARG A 95 0.81 11.76 -3.95
CA ARG A 95 0.98 12.34 -5.28
C ARG A 95 2.33 13.02 -5.40
N GLY A 96 3.12 12.59 -6.39
CA GLY A 96 4.35 13.28 -6.75
C GLY A 96 4.10 14.60 -7.48
N GLY A 97 5.05 15.52 -7.37
CA GLY A 97 5.12 16.74 -8.18
C GLY A 97 5.87 16.51 -9.49
N ARG A 98 6.32 17.61 -10.09
CA ARG A 98 7.10 17.57 -11.33
C ARG A 98 8.58 17.37 -11.04
N LEU A 99 9.16 16.25 -11.45
CA LEU A 99 10.59 15.94 -11.28
C LEU A 99 11.50 17.02 -11.88
N SER A 100 11.10 17.66 -12.98
CA SER A 100 11.86 18.72 -13.63
C SER A 100 11.99 20.01 -12.82
N SER A 101 11.15 20.20 -11.80
CA SER A 101 11.20 21.36 -10.90
C SER A 101 12.12 21.17 -9.70
N ILE A 102 12.67 19.94 -9.51
CA ILE A 102 13.49 19.59 -8.35
C ILE A 102 14.97 19.79 -8.71
N PRO A 103 15.74 20.57 -7.93
CA PRO A 103 17.18 20.72 -8.14
C PRO A 103 17.90 19.36 -8.09
N ALA A 104 18.92 19.17 -8.94
CA ALA A 104 19.61 17.89 -9.06
C ALA A 104 20.20 17.36 -7.73
N HIS A 105 20.69 18.26 -6.87
CA HIS A 105 21.24 17.89 -5.56
C HIS A 105 20.18 17.48 -4.53
N GLU A 106 18.90 17.81 -4.76
CA GLU A 106 17.78 17.45 -3.88
C GLU A 106 17.04 16.19 -4.33
N LEU A 107 17.29 15.71 -5.56
CA LEU A 107 16.52 14.60 -6.15
C LEU A 107 16.50 13.36 -5.27
N ARG A 108 17.65 12.93 -4.73
CA ARG A 108 17.68 11.76 -3.85
C ARG A 108 16.71 11.93 -2.68
N ARG A 109 16.81 13.04 -1.95
CA ARG A 109 15.93 13.33 -0.81
C ARG A 109 14.47 13.44 -1.21
N ALA A 110 14.18 14.00 -2.38
CA ALA A 110 12.82 14.10 -2.90
C ALA A 110 12.20 12.71 -3.18
N PHE A 111 12.99 11.73 -3.63
CA PHE A 111 12.55 10.36 -3.83
C PHE A 111 12.42 9.58 -2.52
N THR A 112 13.42 9.65 -1.64
CA THR A 112 13.52 8.74 -0.49
C THR A 112 13.02 9.34 0.82
N GLY A 113 13.08 10.67 0.98
CA GLY A 113 12.88 11.34 2.26
C GLY A 113 11.51 11.13 2.91
N ALA A 114 10.45 10.90 2.10
CA ALA A 114 9.13 10.55 2.62
C ALA A 114 9.06 9.09 3.12
N PHE A 115 10.13 8.29 2.95
CA PHE A 115 10.18 6.85 3.29
C PHE A 115 11.40 6.48 4.14
N GLU A 116 11.94 7.44 4.90
CA GLU A 116 13.09 7.24 5.78
C GLU A 116 12.72 7.51 7.24
N GLY A 117 12.67 6.47 8.08
CA GLY A 117 12.43 6.61 9.50
C GLY A 117 11.05 7.17 9.86
N MET A 118 11.00 8.05 10.85
CA MET A 118 9.79 8.81 11.22
C MET A 118 9.81 10.16 10.48
N VAL A 119 8.75 10.46 9.76
CA VAL A 119 8.68 11.57 8.82
C VAL A 119 7.66 12.61 9.28
N GLY A 120 8.03 13.90 9.21
CA GLY A 120 7.13 15.01 9.52
C GLY A 120 6.03 15.19 8.48
N GLU A 121 4.91 15.76 8.90
CA GLU A 121 3.73 15.97 8.02
C GLU A 121 3.99 16.95 6.87
N ASP A 122 4.94 17.85 7.03
CA ASP A 122 5.36 18.83 6.03
C ASP A 122 6.25 18.25 4.91
N GLN A 123 6.80 17.04 5.11
CA GLN A 123 7.62 16.37 4.10
C GLN A 123 6.81 16.09 2.84
N ARG A 124 7.25 16.64 1.71
CA ARG A 124 6.60 16.45 0.41
C ARG A 124 7.23 15.32 -0.39
N PHE A 125 6.40 14.55 -1.07
CA PHE A 125 6.83 13.51 -1.98
C PHE A 125 7.06 14.10 -3.38
N LEU A 126 8.31 14.07 -3.85
CA LEU A 126 8.72 14.61 -5.16
C LEU A 126 8.23 16.07 -5.40
N GLY A 127 8.17 16.86 -4.34
CA GLY A 127 7.66 18.24 -4.42
C GLY A 127 6.14 18.37 -4.61
N GLY A 128 5.41 17.28 -4.51
CA GLY A 128 3.94 17.23 -4.62
C GLY A 128 3.21 17.23 -3.28
N GLU A 129 2.33 16.26 -3.09
CA GLU A 129 1.54 16.09 -1.87
C GLU A 129 2.45 15.89 -0.64
N SER A 130 2.11 16.50 0.49
CA SER A 130 2.81 16.24 1.74
C SER A 130 2.27 14.98 2.43
N VAL A 131 3.04 14.45 3.36
CA VAL A 131 2.61 13.32 4.22
C VAL A 131 1.33 13.68 4.99
N GLY A 132 1.25 14.92 5.51
CA GLY A 132 0.05 15.40 6.20
C GLY A 132 -1.18 15.45 5.30
N GLU A 133 -1.05 16.04 4.09
CA GLU A 133 -2.13 16.08 3.10
C GLU A 133 -2.62 14.68 2.69
N MET A 134 -1.73 13.70 2.58
CA MET A 134 -2.10 12.30 2.36
C MET A 134 -2.85 11.72 3.57
N MET A 135 -2.36 11.93 4.79
CA MET A 135 -3.02 11.43 6.00
C MET A 135 -4.41 12.06 6.21
N ASP A 136 -4.63 13.31 5.79
CA ASP A 136 -5.93 14.01 5.87
C ASP A 136 -7.04 13.31 5.07
N ARG A 137 -6.70 12.57 4.02
CA ARG A 137 -7.66 11.80 3.23
C ARG A 137 -7.70 10.31 3.58
N VAL A 138 -6.56 9.73 4.00
CA VAL A 138 -6.46 8.30 4.30
C VAL A 138 -7.09 7.96 5.66
N HIS A 139 -6.76 8.70 6.73
CA HIS A 139 -7.26 8.38 8.07
C HIS A 139 -8.78 8.46 8.16
N PRO A 140 -9.48 9.51 7.66
CA PRO A 140 -10.94 9.53 7.65
C PRO A 140 -11.57 8.40 6.82
N ALA A 141 -10.93 7.96 5.73
CA ALA A 141 -11.41 6.82 4.95
C ALA A 141 -11.35 5.52 5.76
N ILE A 142 -10.28 5.30 6.51
CA ILE A 142 -10.16 4.13 7.41
C ILE A 142 -11.14 4.21 8.58
N ASP A 143 -11.35 5.38 9.16
CA ASP A 143 -12.35 5.56 10.22
C ASP A 143 -13.76 5.30 9.71
N ARG A 144 -14.08 5.73 8.48
CA ARG A 144 -15.34 5.40 7.81
C ARG A 144 -15.51 3.88 7.63
N LEU A 145 -14.46 3.16 7.21
CA LEU A 145 -14.49 1.70 7.11
C LEU A 145 -14.76 1.05 8.47
N ARG A 146 -14.07 1.51 9.51
CA ARG A 146 -14.23 0.99 10.88
C ARG A 146 -15.63 1.22 11.45
N ALA A 147 -16.28 2.32 11.09
CA ALA A 147 -17.63 2.64 11.55
C ALA A 147 -18.72 1.76 10.91
N GLN A 148 -18.44 1.12 9.77
CA GLN A 148 -19.38 0.21 9.11
C GLN A 148 -19.34 -1.16 9.78
N ASN A 149 -20.52 -1.83 9.90
CA ASN A 149 -20.68 -3.09 10.63
C ASN A 149 -21.04 -4.27 9.70
N ASP A 150 -20.93 -4.10 8.40
CA ASP A 150 -21.34 -5.04 7.35
C ASP A 150 -20.20 -5.93 6.85
N TRP A 151 -19.08 -5.98 7.57
CA TRP A 151 -17.92 -6.80 7.23
C TRP A 151 -17.25 -7.37 8.51
N ASP A 152 -16.66 -8.53 8.38
CA ASP A 152 -15.75 -9.17 9.36
C ASP A 152 -14.32 -9.22 8.82
N THR A 153 -14.16 -9.53 7.54
CA THR A 153 -12.87 -9.62 6.86
C THR A 153 -12.88 -8.79 5.57
N VAL A 154 -11.98 -7.80 5.45
CA VAL A 154 -11.84 -6.94 4.28
C VAL A 154 -10.44 -7.04 3.68
N LEU A 155 -10.37 -7.02 2.34
CA LEU A 155 -9.12 -6.85 1.60
C LEU A 155 -9.03 -5.41 1.08
N LEU A 156 -7.96 -4.71 1.46
CA LEU A 156 -7.59 -3.41 0.89
C LEU A 156 -6.39 -3.62 -0.04
N VAL A 157 -6.52 -3.30 -1.33
CA VAL A 157 -5.40 -3.35 -2.28
C VAL A 157 -5.01 -1.92 -2.64
N LEU A 158 -3.91 -1.47 -2.05
CA LEU A 158 -3.52 -0.06 -2.05
C LEU A 158 -2.04 0.12 -2.46
N HIS A 159 -1.35 1.06 -1.84
CA HIS A 159 -0.03 1.57 -2.22
C HIS A 159 0.94 1.62 -1.04
N GLY A 160 2.23 1.80 -1.34
CA GLY A 160 3.28 1.80 -0.32
C GLY A 160 3.11 2.89 0.73
N GLY A 161 2.95 4.14 0.31
CA GLY A 161 2.79 5.27 1.23
C GLY A 161 1.49 5.21 2.02
N VAL A 162 0.39 4.89 1.37
CA VAL A 162 -0.92 4.73 2.03
C VAL A 162 -0.89 3.60 3.05
N ASN A 163 -0.27 2.46 2.72
CA ASN A 163 -0.11 1.36 3.67
C ASN A 163 0.72 1.78 4.89
N CYS A 164 1.81 2.54 4.68
CA CYS A 164 2.60 3.07 5.79
C CYS A 164 1.77 4.01 6.69
N ALA A 165 0.91 4.86 6.13
CA ALA A 165 0.03 5.73 6.92
C ALA A 165 -0.94 4.92 7.80
N ILE A 166 -1.58 3.88 7.23
CA ILE A 166 -2.50 3.00 7.94
C ILE A 166 -1.77 2.19 9.02
N LEU A 167 -0.61 1.61 8.68
CA LEU A 167 0.21 0.83 9.61
C LEU A 167 0.73 1.71 10.76
N SER A 168 1.14 2.94 10.48
CA SER A 168 1.60 3.89 11.49
C SER A 168 0.50 4.18 12.50
N LEU A 169 -0.72 4.45 12.03
CA LEU A 169 -1.89 4.64 12.90
C LEU A 169 -2.18 3.38 13.73
N ALA A 170 -2.18 2.20 13.11
CA ALA A 170 -2.46 0.94 13.80
C ALA A 170 -1.41 0.57 14.85
N LEU A 171 -0.13 0.89 14.60
CA LEU A 171 0.97 0.58 15.51
C LEU A 171 1.05 1.54 16.70
N THR A 172 0.67 2.79 16.52
CA THR A 172 0.95 3.86 17.49
C THR A 172 -0.30 4.47 18.10
N GLY A 173 -1.45 4.35 17.43
CA GLY A 173 -2.67 5.06 17.79
C GLY A 173 -2.58 6.58 17.60
N GLN A 174 -1.53 7.08 16.94
CA GLN A 174 -1.24 8.50 16.79
C GLN A 174 -1.18 8.89 15.31
N ARG A 175 -1.43 10.16 15.04
CA ARG A 175 -1.22 10.76 13.73
C ARG A 175 0.29 11.03 13.54
N LEU A 176 0.99 10.01 13.08
CA LEU A 176 2.40 10.09 12.68
C LEU A 176 2.66 9.17 11.50
N PHE A 177 3.80 9.31 10.83
CA PHE A 177 4.14 8.55 9.66
C PHE A 177 5.50 7.85 9.82
N LEU A 178 5.47 6.52 9.83
CA LEU A 178 6.64 5.65 9.88
C LEU A 178 7.04 5.27 8.44
N GLY A 179 7.78 6.16 7.79
CA GLY A 179 8.23 5.96 6.40
C GLY A 179 9.18 4.78 6.21
N GLY A 180 9.90 4.38 7.28
CA GLY A 180 10.81 3.23 7.26
C GLY A 180 10.14 1.86 7.26
N LEU A 181 8.80 1.77 7.27
CA LEU A 181 8.10 0.50 7.12
C LEU A 181 8.17 0.01 5.67
N SER A 182 8.96 -1.03 5.43
CA SER A 182 9.06 -1.60 4.09
C SER A 182 7.72 -2.17 3.63
N GLN A 183 7.36 -1.86 2.39
CA GLN A 183 6.19 -2.41 1.71
C GLN A 183 6.63 -2.92 0.35
N ALA A 184 6.99 -4.20 0.23
CA ALA A 184 7.34 -4.83 -1.05
C ALA A 184 6.11 -4.87 -1.98
N ALA A 185 6.34 -4.83 -3.30
CA ALA A 185 5.25 -5.00 -4.26
C ALA A 185 4.56 -6.37 -4.06
N GLY A 186 3.25 -6.38 -4.00
CA GLY A 186 2.45 -7.59 -3.73
C GLY A 186 2.47 -8.06 -2.27
N CYS A 187 3.07 -7.33 -1.33
CA CYS A 187 3.09 -7.71 0.07
C CYS A 187 1.71 -7.59 0.72
N ILE A 188 1.50 -8.41 1.74
CA ILE A 188 0.31 -8.46 2.57
C ILE A 188 0.68 -8.06 4.00
N ASN A 189 -0.16 -7.25 4.63
CA ASN A 189 -0.14 -6.97 6.05
C ASN A 189 -1.47 -7.43 6.65
N ALA A 190 -1.50 -7.87 7.90
CA ALA A 190 -2.74 -8.23 8.59
C ALA A 190 -2.91 -7.42 9.87
N LEU A 191 -4.06 -6.79 9.99
CA LEU A 191 -4.45 -5.93 11.09
C LEU A 191 -5.78 -6.43 11.65
N ASP A 192 -5.89 -6.56 12.97
CA ASP A 192 -7.16 -6.73 13.63
C ASP A 192 -7.61 -5.40 14.22
N VAL A 193 -8.87 -5.07 14.08
CA VAL A 193 -9.47 -3.84 14.57
C VAL A 193 -10.72 -4.10 15.39
N GLY A 194 -10.75 -3.55 16.60
CA GLY A 194 -11.90 -3.62 17.49
C GLY A 194 -12.75 -2.37 17.45
N ALA A 195 -13.69 -2.31 18.38
CA ALA A 195 -14.68 -1.22 18.46
C ALA A 195 -14.08 0.10 18.98
N GLN A 196 -13.04 0.03 19.82
CA GLN A 196 -12.44 1.24 20.40
C GLN A 196 -11.43 1.88 19.43
N PRO A 197 -11.24 3.20 19.45
CA PRO A 197 -10.36 3.91 18.52
C PRO A 197 -8.92 3.37 18.48
N LEU A 198 -8.38 2.98 19.64
CA LEU A 198 -7.01 2.45 19.78
C LEU A 198 -6.94 0.92 19.79
N ASP A 199 -8.05 0.22 19.56
CA ASP A 199 -8.08 -1.24 19.56
C ASP A 199 -7.60 -1.81 18.21
N TRP A 200 -6.29 -1.75 18.02
CA TRP A 200 -5.59 -2.30 16.89
C TRP A 200 -4.61 -3.41 17.31
N VAL A 201 -4.52 -4.46 16.53
CA VAL A 201 -3.48 -5.50 16.67
C VAL A 201 -2.85 -5.75 15.31
N VAL A 202 -1.60 -5.38 15.14
CA VAL A 202 -0.81 -5.70 13.95
C VAL A 202 -0.32 -7.15 14.06
N ARG A 203 -0.76 -8.02 13.17
CA ARG A 203 -0.41 -9.45 13.19
C ARG A 203 0.90 -9.74 12.48
N PHE A 204 1.04 -9.16 11.29
CA PHE A 204 2.28 -9.19 10.52
C PHE A 204 2.32 -8.04 9.52
N VAL A 205 3.52 -7.69 9.09
CA VAL A 205 3.79 -6.61 8.14
C VAL A 205 4.70 -7.13 7.03
N ASN A 206 4.46 -6.69 5.80
CA ASN A 206 5.32 -6.92 4.64
C ASN A 206 5.54 -8.42 4.31
N HIS A 207 4.53 -9.26 4.53
CA HIS A 207 4.59 -10.68 4.16
C HIS A 207 4.42 -10.85 2.66
N LEU A 208 5.38 -11.52 2.02
CA LEU A 208 5.36 -11.81 0.59
C LEU A 208 5.24 -13.33 0.39
N PRO A 209 4.08 -13.88 -0.02
CA PRO A 209 3.85 -15.34 -0.08
C PRO A 209 4.93 -16.14 -0.82
N PRO A 210 5.43 -15.71 -2.02
CA PRO A 210 6.46 -16.46 -2.73
C PRO A 210 7.83 -16.44 -2.06
N ALA A 211 8.12 -15.42 -1.24
CA ALA A 211 9.43 -15.20 -0.63
C ALA A 211 9.33 -14.49 0.73
N PRO A 212 8.75 -15.12 1.75
CA PRO A 212 8.42 -14.45 3.03
C PRO A 212 9.63 -13.86 3.74
N LEU A 213 10.80 -14.43 3.62
CA LEU A 213 12.03 -13.94 4.24
C LEU A 213 12.75 -12.85 3.42
N GLN A 214 12.42 -12.66 2.13
CA GLN A 214 12.96 -11.64 1.23
C GLN A 214 14.49 -11.46 1.31
N PRO A 215 15.31 -12.52 1.17
CA PRO A 215 16.75 -12.48 1.48
C PRO A 215 17.54 -11.51 0.58
N GLY A 216 17.04 -11.22 -0.62
CA GLY A 216 17.64 -10.30 -1.58
C GLY A 216 17.19 -8.85 -1.47
N ALA A 217 16.17 -8.56 -0.68
CA ALA A 217 15.61 -7.21 -0.56
C ALA A 217 16.47 -6.35 0.39
N ARG A 218 17.41 -5.60 -0.16
CA ARG A 218 18.32 -4.70 0.58
C ARG A 218 18.12 -3.22 0.25
N THR A 219 17.28 -2.91 -0.73
CA THR A 219 16.94 -1.57 -1.17
C THR A 219 15.43 -1.38 -1.17
N THR A 220 14.98 -0.17 -0.90
CA THR A 220 13.57 0.20 -0.98
C THR A 220 13.13 0.41 -2.42
N THR A 221 11.83 0.35 -2.68
CA THR A 221 11.27 0.69 -3.99
C THR A 221 11.69 2.08 -4.46
N MET A 222 11.74 3.06 -3.54
CA MET A 222 12.07 4.44 -3.89
C MET A 222 13.54 4.62 -4.21
N GLU A 223 14.45 3.90 -3.56
CA GLU A 223 15.87 3.86 -3.94
C GLU A 223 16.05 3.24 -5.33
N GLN A 224 15.34 2.16 -5.63
CA GLN A 224 15.37 1.53 -6.96
C GLN A 224 14.83 2.47 -8.04
N LEU A 225 13.73 3.16 -7.79
CA LEU A 225 13.16 4.15 -8.73
C LEU A 225 14.10 5.34 -8.95
N PHE A 226 14.76 5.82 -7.90
CA PHE A 226 15.77 6.87 -8.03
C PHE A 226 16.94 6.42 -8.91
N GLU A 227 17.46 5.20 -8.72
CA GLU A 227 18.54 4.66 -9.55
C GLU A 227 18.10 4.46 -11.02
N GLN A 228 16.86 4.01 -11.27
CA GLN A 228 16.31 3.93 -12.63
C GLN A 228 16.24 5.30 -13.30
N TYR A 229 15.69 6.29 -12.60
CA TYR A 229 15.63 7.66 -13.08
C TYR A 229 17.00 8.26 -13.40
N ARG A 230 18.00 7.97 -12.58
CA ARG A 230 19.38 8.45 -12.76
C ARG A 230 20.09 7.83 -13.98
N ARG A 231 19.79 6.56 -14.30
CA ARG A 231 20.38 5.85 -15.45
C ARG A 231 19.82 6.31 -16.80
N GLY A 232 18.60 6.84 -16.81
CA GLY A 232 17.95 7.37 -18.02
C GLY A 232 18.33 8.82 -18.36
N ARG A 233 19.26 9.43 -17.63
CA ARG A 233 19.82 10.76 -17.88
C ARG A 233 21.27 10.67 -18.31
#